data_a6a60cca631c8a17555f6258de6d5024
#
_entry.id   a6a60cca631c8a17555f6258de6d5024
#
_cell.length_a   1.000
_cell.length_b   1.000
_cell.length_c   1.000
_cell.angle_alpha   90.00
_cell.angle_beta   90.00
_cell.angle_gamma   90.00
#
_symmetry.space_group_name_H-M   'P 1'
#
loop_
_entity.id
_entity.type
_entity.pdbx_description
1 polymer ?
#
loop_
_entity_poly.entity_id
_entity_poly.type
_entity_poly.pdbx_seq_one_letter_code
_entity_poly.pdbx_strand_id
1 'polypeptide(L)'
;MEHHADIVPWQQLSNDKGVEIRYVPINIESYFLDMEAFEVAVKDASLVCVVHTSNVLGIRNPVEEIIQMSHESGAKVLIDCAQGAPHEKINFDDSKCDFVAISAHKMAGPTGIGCLLVRKDAMEEMGPFMTGGSMIKSVTTEGSTFQEGHAMFETGTPRIAEAIGWGAAVEWLSQYDMEEVHSHIQEIA
;
A
#
# COMPACT_ATOMS: atom_id res chain seq x y z
N MET A 1 -9.18 -10.49 6.06
CA MET A 1 -8.76 -9.50 7.09
C MET A 1 -8.40 -8.13 6.49
N GLU A 2 -8.54 -8.01 5.18
CA GLU A 2 -8.25 -6.76 4.44
C GLU A 2 -9.23 -5.65 4.78
N HIS A 3 -8.77 -4.41 4.69
CA HIS A 3 -9.65 -3.24 4.73
C HIS A 3 -10.44 -3.12 3.41
N HIS A 4 -11.65 -2.57 3.46
CA HIS A 4 -12.50 -2.41 2.27
C HIS A 4 -11.82 -1.61 1.15
N ALA A 5 -10.90 -0.70 1.48
CA ALA A 5 -10.11 0.05 0.49
C ALA A 5 -9.18 -0.85 -0.34
N ASP A 6 -8.83 -2.01 0.17
CA ASP A 6 -8.03 -3.03 -0.52
C ASP A 6 -8.87 -4.22 -1.02
N ILE A 7 -10.18 -4.10 -1.01
CA ILE A 7 -11.10 -5.10 -1.57
C ILE A 7 -11.91 -4.50 -2.72
N VAL A 8 -12.60 -3.40 -2.44
CA VAL A 8 -13.62 -2.83 -3.35
C VAL A 8 -13.04 -2.40 -4.70
N PRO A 9 -11.85 -1.75 -4.79
CA PRO A 9 -11.28 -1.38 -6.08
C PRO A 9 -11.01 -2.59 -6.98
N TRP A 10 -10.56 -3.70 -6.39
CA TRP A 10 -10.29 -4.94 -7.14
C TRP A 10 -11.58 -5.59 -7.63
N GLN A 11 -12.64 -5.59 -6.82
CA GLN A 11 -13.97 -6.05 -7.24
C GLN A 11 -14.50 -5.22 -8.42
N GLN A 12 -14.32 -3.89 -8.36
CA GLN A 12 -14.71 -3.00 -9.46
C GLN A 12 -13.90 -3.32 -10.72
N LEU A 13 -12.58 -3.48 -10.59
CA LEU A 13 -11.70 -3.83 -11.71
C LEU A 13 -12.06 -5.21 -12.30
N SER A 14 -12.44 -6.17 -11.47
CA SER A 14 -12.93 -7.47 -11.91
C SER A 14 -14.19 -7.34 -12.76
N ASN A 15 -15.14 -6.52 -12.32
CA ASN A 15 -16.38 -6.27 -13.06
C ASN A 15 -16.15 -5.57 -14.41
N ASP A 16 -15.22 -4.58 -14.42
CA ASP A 16 -14.98 -3.72 -15.59
C ASP A 16 -14.05 -4.37 -16.62
N LYS A 17 -13.08 -5.17 -16.18
CA LYS A 17 -11.99 -5.72 -17.01
C LYS A 17 -11.90 -7.25 -17.00
N GLY A 18 -12.72 -7.94 -16.22
CA GLY A 18 -12.68 -9.40 -16.11
C GLY A 18 -11.43 -9.94 -15.36
N VAL A 19 -10.80 -9.12 -14.52
CA VAL A 19 -9.67 -9.55 -13.69
C VAL A 19 -10.17 -10.61 -12.70
N GLU A 20 -9.47 -11.73 -12.61
CA GLU A 20 -9.75 -12.77 -11.61
C GLU A 20 -9.22 -12.35 -10.24
N ILE A 21 -10.08 -12.45 -9.22
CA ILE A 21 -9.69 -12.22 -7.82
C ILE A 21 -9.71 -13.55 -7.09
N ARG A 22 -8.60 -13.87 -6.41
CA ARG A 22 -8.47 -15.02 -5.53
C ARG A 22 -8.35 -14.52 -4.11
N TYR A 23 -9.27 -14.95 -3.24
CA TYR A 23 -9.25 -14.61 -1.83
C TYR A 23 -8.58 -15.72 -1.03
N VAL A 24 -7.56 -15.36 -0.25
CA VAL A 24 -6.92 -16.29 0.69
C VAL A 24 -7.70 -16.24 2.01
N PRO A 25 -8.17 -17.39 2.51
CA PRO A 25 -8.89 -17.44 3.78
C PRO A 25 -7.99 -17.19 4.98
N ILE A 26 -8.61 -16.93 6.13
CA ILE A 26 -7.95 -16.98 7.44
C ILE A 26 -8.34 -18.28 8.15
N ASN A 27 -7.45 -18.80 8.97
CA ASN A 27 -7.77 -19.86 9.90
C ASN A 27 -8.69 -19.30 10.99
N ILE A 28 -9.87 -19.88 11.15
CA ILE A 28 -10.92 -19.36 12.07
C ILE A 28 -10.60 -19.57 13.56
N GLU A 29 -9.62 -20.42 13.89
CA GLU A 29 -9.20 -20.67 15.28
C GLU A 29 -8.07 -19.73 15.70
N SER A 30 -7.09 -19.52 14.82
CA SER A 30 -5.92 -18.68 15.08
C SER A 30 -6.06 -17.25 14.56
N TYR A 31 -6.99 -17.01 13.63
CA TYR A 31 -7.19 -15.77 12.87
C TYR A 31 -6.02 -15.36 11.97
N PHE A 32 -4.96 -16.17 11.87
CA PHE A 32 -3.87 -15.94 10.92
C PHE A 32 -4.28 -16.28 9.50
N LEU A 33 -3.57 -15.69 8.53
CA LEU A 33 -3.71 -16.01 7.13
C LEU A 33 -3.35 -17.49 6.88
N ASP A 34 -4.14 -18.18 6.06
CA ASP A 34 -3.86 -19.56 5.63
C ASP A 34 -2.75 -19.54 4.56
N MET A 35 -1.51 -19.78 4.99
CA MET A 35 -0.35 -19.74 4.12
C MET A 35 -0.29 -20.93 3.14
N GLU A 36 -0.90 -22.07 3.45
CA GLU A 36 -1.03 -23.19 2.50
C GLU A 36 -1.98 -22.81 1.35
N ALA A 37 -3.12 -22.19 1.68
CA ALA A 37 -4.03 -21.66 0.68
C ALA A 37 -3.39 -20.50 -0.12
N PHE A 38 -2.54 -19.67 0.52
CA PHE A 38 -1.80 -18.62 -0.15
C PHE A 38 -0.82 -19.19 -1.20
N GLU A 39 -0.05 -20.24 -0.87
CA GLU A 39 0.88 -20.91 -1.80
C GLU A 39 0.18 -21.40 -3.07
N VAL A 40 -1.07 -21.83 -2.94
CA VAL A 40 -1.88 -22.24 -4.11
C VAL A 40 -2.39 -21.03 -4.88
N ALA A 41 -2.90 -20.02 -4.16
CA ALA A 41 -3.54 -18.85 -4.78
C ALA A 41 -2.57 -17.93 -5.51
N VAL A 42 -1.30 -17.88 -5.08
CA VAL A 42 -0.27 -16.98 -5.65
C VAL A 42 0.23 -17.45 -7.03
N LYS A 43 0.03 -18.72 -7.38
CA LYS A 43 0.45 -19.26 -8.68
C LYS A 43 -0.23 -18.53 -9.82
N ASP A 44 0.57 -18.04 -10.78
CA ASP A 44 0.12 -17.24 -11.93
C ASP A 44 -0.58 -15.92 -11.56
N ALA A 45 -0.47 -15.46 -10.32
CA ALA A 45 -0.95 -14.14 -9.93
C ALA A 45 -0.04 -13.06 -10.53
N SER A 46 -0.63 -11.94 -10.94
CA SER A 46 0.12 -10.76 -11.40
C SER A 46 0.39 -9.78 -10.26
N LEU A 47 -0.51 -9.74 -9.28
CA LEU A 47 -0.45 -8.84 -8.14
C LEU A 47 -0.99 -9.54 -6.90
N VAL A 48 -0.30 -9.39 -5.79
CA VAL A 48 -0.76 -9.77 -4.44
C VAL A 48 -0.97 -8.47 -3.66
N CYS A 49 -2.14 -8.35 -3.02
CA CYS A 49 -2.45 -7.25 -2.12
C CYS A 49 -2.70 -7.81 -0.73
N VAL A 50 -2.03 -7.27 0.27
CA VAL A 50 -2.17 -7.73 1.65
C VAL A 50 -2.01 -6.59 2.64
N VAL A 51 -2.86 -6.56 3.67
CA VAL A 51 -2.68 -5.65 4.80
C VAL A 51 -1.50 -6.08 5.67
N HIS A 52 -0.62 -5.14 6.03
CA HIS A 52 0.48 -5.40 6.97
C HIS A 52 -0.05 -5.83 8.33
N THR A 53 -0.94 -5.01 8.90
CA THR A 53 -1.60 -5.26 10.19
C THR A 53 -3.10 -5.02 10.02
N SER A 54 -3.91 -6.02 10.35
CA SER A 54 -5.37 -5.92 10.19
C SER A 54 -5.95 -4.87 11.14
N ASN A 55 -6.76 -3.96 10.61
CA ASN A 55 -7.48 -2.97 11.40
C ASN A 55 -8.62 -3.56 12.24
N VAL A 56 -9.01 -4.80 11.98
CA VAL A 56 -10.10 -5.51 12.69
C VAL A 56 -9.55 -6.46 13.74
N LEU A 57 -8.51 -7.22 13.38
CA LEU A 57 -7.97 -8.29 14.22
C LEU A 57 -6.73 -7.87 15.01
N GLY A 58 -6.05 -6.78 14.61
CA GLY A 58 -4.78 -6.36 15.19
C GLY A 58 -3.60 -7.29 14.85
N ILE A 59 -3.83 -8.33 14.04
CA ILE A 59 -2.81 -9.32 13.69
C ILE A 59 -1.91 -8.76 12.58
N ARG A 60 -0.60 -8.88 12.76
CA ARG A 60 0.42 -8.64 11.75
C ARG A 60 0.55 -9.86 10.85
N ASN A 61 0.44 -9.67 9.55
CA ASN A 61 0.66 -10.72 8.56
C ASN A 61 2.16 -10.99 8.34
N PRO A 62 2.56 -12.19 7.90
CA PRO A 62 3.95 -12.54 7.59
C PRO A 62 4.35 -11.96 6.21
N VAL A 63 4.41 -10.60 6.14
CA VAL A 63 4.56 -9.87 4.87
C VAL A 63 5.87 -10.20 4.16
N GLU A 64 6.94 -10.47 4.90
CA GLU A 64 8.24 -10.84 4.35
C GLU A 64 8.17 -12.18 3.58
N GLU A 65 7.50 -13.17 4.14
CA GLU A 65 7.25 -14.47 3.51
C GLU A 65 6.33 -14.34 2.30
N ILE A 66 5.25 -13.56 2.44
CA ILE A 66 4.29 -13.27 1.36
C ILE A 66 5.01 -12.61 0.18
N ILE A 67 5.87 -11.62 0.42
CA ILE A 67 6.65 -10.95 -0.62
C ILE A 67 7.56 -11.96 -1.34
N GLN A 68 8.28 -12.77 -0.58
CA GLN A 68 9.18 -13.75 -1.15
C GLN A 68 8.44 -14.73 -2.07
N MET A 69 7.38 -15.37 -1.56
CA MET A 69 6.59 -16.35 -2.32
C MET A 69 5.94 -15.73 -3.55
N SER A 70 5.49 -14.49 -3.44
CA SER A 70 4.88 -13.74 -4.55
C SER A 70 5.88 -13.48 -5.67
N HIS A 71 7.08 -13.00 -5.33
CA HIS A 71 8.13 -12.74 -6.31
C HIS A 71 8.65 -14.03 -6.94
N GLU A 72 8.76 -15.13 -6.19
CA GLU A 72 9.10 -16.44 -6.75
C GLU A 72 8.07 -16.94 -7.78
N SER A 73 6.80 -16.51 -7.62
CA SER A 73 5.72 -16.79 -8.57
C SER A 73 5.60 -15.75 -9.69
N GLY A 74 6.41 -14.69 -9.68
CA GLY A 74 6.41 -13.61 -10.66
C GLY A 74 5.35 -12.52 -10.41
N ALA A 75 4.68 -12.54 -9.26
CA ALA A 75 3.70 -11.53 -8.87
C ALA A 75 4.36 -10.30 -8.23
N LYS A 76 3.83 -9.11 -8.50
CA LYS A 76 4.14 -7.90 -7.73
C LYS A 76 3.36 -7.87 -6.41
N VAL A 77 3.85 -7.11 -5.42
CA VAL A 77 3.23 -7.07 -4.08
C VAL A 77 2.90 -5.64 -3.66
N LEU A 78 1.65 -5.42 -3.27
CA LEU A 78 1.16 -4.22 -2.60
C LEU A 78 0.89 -4.53 -1.13
N ILE A 79 1.52 -3.76 -0.25
CA ILE A 79 1.29 -3.84 1.19
C ILE A 79 0.47 -2.63 1.65
N ASP A 80 -0.71 -2.86 2.22
CA ASP A 80 -1.45 -1.83 2.95
C ASP A 80 -0.85 -1.67 4.34
N CYS A 81 -0.02 -0.64 4.51
CA CYS A 81 0.61 -0.28 5.77
C CYS A 81 -0.16 0.79 6.56
N ALA A 82 -1.44 1.02 6.26
CA ALA A 82 -2.22 2.04 6.94
C ALA A 82 -2.28 1.84 8.47
N GLN A 83 -2.27 0.60 8.93
CA GLN A 83 -2.15 0.27 10.36
C GLN A 83 -0.72 -0.11 10.78
N GLY A 84 0.12 -0.60 9.88
CA GLY A 84 1.51 -0.97 10.20
C GLY A 84 2.39 0.26 10.43
N ALA A 85 2.38 1.22 9.51
CA ALA A 85 3.26 2.37 9.54
C ALA A 85 3.20 3.27 10.80
N PRO A 86 2.05 3.42 11.50
CA PRO A 86 2.00 4.16 12.76
C PRO A 86 2.64 3.44 13.95
N HIS A 87 2.84 2.12 13.87
CA HIS A 87 3.22 1.29 15.02
C HIS A 87 4.53 0.52 14.83
N GLU A 88 5.02 0.44 13.59
CA GLU A 88 6.25 -0.26 13.25
C GLU A 88 7.06 0.54 12.23
N LYS A 89 8.38 0.39 12.27
CA LYS A 89 9.26 1.00 11.28
C LYS A 89 9.17 0.23 9.97
N ILE A 90 8.56 0.84 8.97
CA ILE A 90 8.48 0.27 7.63
C ILE A 90 9.72 0.70 6.84
N ASN A 91 10.58 -0.25 6.51
CA ASN A 91 11.71 -0.01 5.61
C ASN A 91 11.36 -0.49 4.21
N PHE A 92 10.95 0.43 3.35
CA PHE A 92 10.55 0.12 1.98
C PHE A 92 11.69 -0.45 1.13
N ASP A 93 12.92 0.03 1.33
CA ASP A 93 14.07 -0.44 0.54
C ASP A 93 14.44 -1.89 0.88
N ASP A 94 14.42 -2.25 2.16
CA ASP A 94 14.74 -3.61 2.62
C ASP A 94 13.59 -4.60 2.40
N SER A 95 12.35 -4.12 2.44
CA SER A 95 11.14 -4.98 2.31
C SER A 95 11.03 -5.69 0.97
N LYS A 96 11.65 -5.10 -0.08
CA LYS A 96 11.56 -5.56 -1.49
C LYS A 96 10.15 -5.58 -2.09
N CYS A 97 9.09 -5.16 -1.38
CA CYS A 97 7.75 -5.06 -1.96
C CYS A 97 7.70 -3.99 -3.06
N ASP A 98 6.74 -4.09 -3.96
CA ASP A 98 6.64 -3.19 -5.11
C ASP A 98 5.89 -1.91 -4.77
N PHE A 99 4.89 -2.02 -3.87
CA PHE A 99 4.01 -0.91 -3.48
C PHE A 99 3.75 -0.93 -1.98
N VAL A 100 3.75 0.26 -1.35
CA VAL A 100 3.32 0.44 0.05
C VAL A 100 2.34 1.61 0.13
N ALA A 101 1.15 1.36 0.64
CA ALA A 101 0.13 2.37 0.88
C ALA A 101 0.14 2.82 2.35
N ILE A 102 0.14 4.14 2.58
CA ILE A 102 0.21 4.76 3.91
C ILE A 102 -0.82 5.89 4.01
N SER A 103 -1.45 6.01 5.18
CA SER A 103 -2.43 7.06 5.49
C SER A 103 -1.93 8.00 6.59
N ALA A 104 -1.82 9.29 6.30
CA ALA A 104 -1.27 10.27 7.22
C ALA A 104 -2.06 10.39 8.54
N HIS A 105 -3.39 10.35 8.48
CA HIS A 105 -4.25 10.54 9.67
C HIS A 105 -4.11 9.43 10.71
N LYS A 106 -3.54 8.28 10.35
CA LYS A 106 -3.22 7.20 11.29
C LYS A 106 -1.82 7.33 11.91
N MET A 107 -0.99 8.22 11.34
CA MET A 107 0.38 8.53 11.78
C MET A 107 0.46 9.91 12.46
N ALA A 108 -0.50 10.26 13.31
CA ALA A 108 -0.62 11.59 13.94
C ALA A 108 -0.64 12.77 12.95
N GLY A 109 -0.78 12.50 11.65
CA GLY A 109 -0.84 13.48 10.58
C GLY A 109 -2.27 13.95 10.28
N PRO A 110 -2.43 14.90 9.34
CA PRO A 110 -3.74 15.42 8.95
C PRO A 110 -4.55 14.39 8.14
N THR A 111 -5.86 14.61 8.10
CA THR A 111 -6.77 13.91 7.19
C THR A 111 -6.59 14.36 5.74
N GLY A 112 -7.08 13.59 4.78
CA GLY A 112 -7.13 13.97 3.36
C GLY A 112 -5.83 13.83 2.59
N ILE A 113 -4.79 13.25 3.19
CA ILE A 113 -3.51 12.93 2.53
C ILE A 113 -3.03 11.54 2.91
N GLY A 114 -2.33 10.92 1.99
CA GLY A 114 -1.63 9.65 2.12
C GLY A 114 -0.60 9.53 1.00
N CYS A 115 0.17 8.47 0.99
CA CYS A 115 1.08 8.19 -0.10
C CYS A 115 1.04 6.72 -0.53
N LEU A 116 1.42 6.50 -1.77
CA LEU A 116 1.78 5.21 -2.31
C LEU A 116 3.28 5.26 -2.65
N LEU A 117 4.09 4.50 -1.92
CA LEU A 117 5.49 4.26 -2.28
C LEU A 117 5.50 3.22 -3.39
N VAL A 118 6.29 3.46 -4.43
CA VAL A 118 6.33 2.59 -5.62
C VAL A 118 7.78 2.36 -6.03
N ARG A 119 8.15 1.12 -6.30
CA ARG A 119 9.44 0.80 -6.90
C ARG A 119 9.52 1.40 -8.30
N LYS A 120 10.71 1.85 -8.68
CA LYS A 120 10.90 2.55 -9.94
C LYS A 120 10.54 1.70 -11.16
N ASP A 121 10.94 0.45 -11.17
CA ASP A 121 10.62 -0.52 -12.22
C ASP A 121 9.11 -0.81 -12.31
N ALA A 122 8.44 -0.96 -11.17
CA ALA A 122 6.99 -1.10 -11.13
C ALA A 122 6.28 0.18 -11.64
N MET A 123 6.80 1.36 -11.30
CA MET A 123 6.26 2.65 -11.77
C MET A 123 6.37 2.82 -13.29
N GLU A 124 7.44 2.33 -13.90
CA GLU A 124 7.66 2.41 -15.36
C GLU A 124 6.63 1.60 -16.15
N GLU A 125 6.01 0.59 -15.55
CA GLU A 125 4.94 -0.21 -16.16
C GLU A 125 3.54 0.40 -16.00
N MET A 126 3.40 1.46 -15.18
CA MET A 126 2.12 2.09 -14.87
C MET A 126 1.81 3.23 -15.83
N GLY A 127 0.52 3.41 -16.15
CA GLY A 127 0.00 4.60 -16.83
C GLY A 127 -0.66 5.57 -15.86
N PRO A 128 -1.00 6.79 -16.31
CA PRO A 128 -1.68 7.77 -15.48
C PRO A 128 -3.04 7.25 -15.01
N PHE A 129 -3.33 7.36 -13.72
CA PHE A 129 -4.62 6.95 -13.13
C PHE A 129 -5.66 8.07 -13.21
N MET A 130 -5.27 9.30 -12.82
CA MET A 130 -6.08 10.51 -12.97
C MET A 130 -5.38 11.46 -13.92
N THR A 131 -6.15 12.24 -14.68
CA THR A 131 -5.60 13.19 -15.64
C THR A 131 -6.09 14.61 -15.37
N GLY A 132 -5.25 15.61 -15.67
CA GLY A 132 -5.56 17.02 -15.45
C GLY A 132 -4.31 17.90 -15.48
N GLY A 133 -4.33 19.00 -14.75
CA GLY A 133 -3.17 19.88 -14.59
C GLY A 133 -2.04 19.25 -13.80
N SER A 134 -0.87 19.84 -13.84
CA SER A 134 0.41 19.45 -13.19
C SER A 134 1.07 18.19 -13.74
N MET A 135 0.32 17.13 -14.01
CA MET A 135 0.84 15.83 -14.48
C MET A 135 1.13 15.76 -15.98
N ILE A 136 0.87 16.82 -16.72
CA ILE A 136 1.03 16.91 -18.19
C ILE A 136 2.40 17.53 -18.55
N LYS A 137 2.99 17.06 -19.65
CA LYS A 137 4.20 17.62 -20.27
C LYS A 137 3.83 18.57 -21.42
N SER A 138 2.86 18.17 -22.25
CA SER A 138 2.32 19.01 -23.32
C SER A 138 0.85 18.73 -23.56
N VAL A 139 0.10 19.74 -23.99
CA VAL A 139 -1.32 19.63 -24.37
C VAL A 139 -1.53 20.34 -25.69
N THR A 140 -2.25 19.69 -26.61
CA THR A 140 -2.77 20.26 -27.87
C THR A 140 -4.25 19.93 -27.97
N THR A 141 -4.92 20.45 -29.00
CA THR A 141 -6.32 20.08 -29.32
C THR A 141 -6.47 18.62 -29.78
N GLU A 142 -5.37 17.99 -30.17
CA GLU A 142 -5.35 16.64 -30.73
C GLU A 142 -4.91 15.58 -29.68
N GLY A 143 -4.21 15.99 -28.60
CA GLY A 143 -3.74 15.06 -27.60
C GLY A 143 -2.84 15.68 -26.55
N SER A 144 -2.44 14.85 -25.57
CA SER A 144 -1.60 15.25 -24.46
C SER A 144 -0.47 14.25 -24.24
N THR A 145 0.65 14.74 -23.71
CA THR A 145 1.73 13.91 -23.20
C THR A 145 1.90 14.17 -21.70
N PHE A 146 2.37 13.17 -20.97
CA PHE A 146 2.42 13.18 -19.52
C PHE A 146 3.85 13.39 -19.00
N GLN A 147 3.96 13.86 -17.77
CA GLN A 147 5.22 13.88 -17.03
C GLN A 147 5.74 12.46 -16.83
N GLU A 148 6.98 12.34 -16.36
CA GLU A 148 7.63 11.08 -16.06
C GLU A 148 7.75 10.88 -14.54
N GLY A 149 7.88 9.63 -14.11
CA GLY A 149 8.01 9.28 -12.70
C GLY A 149 6.78 9.64 -11.87
N HIS A 150 6.97 10.01 -10.61
CA HIS A 150 5.87 10.32 -9.68
C HIS A 150 4.96 11.45 -10.16
N ALA A 151 5.52 12.44 -10.87
CA ALA A 151 4.75 13.58 -11.34
C ALA A 151 3.61 13.20 -12.31
N MET A 152 3.69 12.04 -12.97
CA MET A 152 2.62 11.52 -13.84
C MET A 152 1.36 11.14 -13.03
N PHE A 153 1.48 10.87 -11.74
CA PHE A 153 0.39 10.41 -10.88
C PHE A 153 -0.18 11.52 -10.00
N GLU A 154 0.44 12.70 -9.97
CA GLU A 154 0.04 13.83 -9.13
C GLU A 154 -0.76 14.87 -9.91
N THR A 155 -2.07 14.73 -9.91
CA THR A 155 -2.99 15.56 -10.69
C THR A 155 -3.50 16.76 -9.90
N GLY A 156 -3.35 17.96 -10.49
CA GLY A 156 -3.80 19.22 -9.91
C GLY A 156 -2.86 19.79 -8.84
N THR A 157 -3.31 20.80 -8.13
CA THR A 157 -2.54 21.38 -7.00
C THR A 157 -2.50 20.39 -5.84
N PRO A 158 -1.30 20.01 -5.36
CA PRO A 158 -1.19 19.05 -4.26
C PRO A 158 -1.73 19.63 -2.95
N ARG A 159 -2.00 18.77 -1.98
CA ARG A 159 -2.41 19.09 -0.63
C ARG A 159 -1.24 19.66 0.18
N ILE A 160 -0.85 20.91 -0.10
CA ILE A 160 0.40 21.52 0.41
C ILE A 160 0.39 21.62 1.93
N ALA A 161 -0.68 22.11 2.53
CA ALA A 161 -0.78 22.30 3.99
C ALA A 161 -0.76 20.95 4.71
N GLU A 162 -1.50 19.97 4.19
CA GLU A 162 -1.55 18.62 4.74
C GLU A 162 -0.20 17.90 4.59
N ALA A 163 0.50 18.09 3.47
CA ALA A 163 1.84 17.52 3.27
C ALA A 163 2.85 18.07 4.29
N ILE A 164 2.86 19.39 4.52
CA ILE A 164 3.71 20.03 5.53
C ILE A 164 3.35 19.51 6.93
N GLY A 165 2.04 19.45 7.26
CA GLY A 165 1.58 18.93 8.53
C GLY A 165 1.93 17.46 8.75
N TRP A 166 1.88 16.63 7.70
CA TRP A 166 2.31 15.24 7.78
C TRP A 166 3.82 15.11 7.98
N GLY A 167 4.62 15.94 7.30
CA GLY A 167 6.07 16.01 7.53
C GLY A 167 6.42 16.26 9.00
N ALA A 168 5.75 17.24 9.63
CA ALA A 168 5.93 17.52 11.06
C ALA A 168 5.50 16.33 11.95
N ALA A 169 4.43 15.61 11.60
CA ALA A 169 4.01 14.42 12.32
C ALA A 169 5.02 13.27 12.19
N VAL A 170 5.61 13.07 11.02
CA VAL A 170 6.67 12.08 10.79
C VAL A 170 7.92 12.43 11.59
N GLU A 171 8.33 13.69 11.61
CA GLU A 171 9.46 14.16 12.43
C GLU A 171 9.21 13.93 13.92
N TRP A 172 7.96 14.15 14.38
CA TRP A 172 7.58 13.88 15.76
C TRP A 172 7.62 12.38 16.08
N LEU A 173 7.04 11.53 15.24
CA LEU A 173 7.08 10.07 15.41
C LEU A 173 8.51 9.51 15.39
N SER A 174 9.40 10.09 14.59
CA SER A 174 10.80 9.66 14.47
C SER A 174 11.63 9.86 15.75
N GLN A 175 11.08 10.56 16.76
CA GLN A 175 11.73 10.76 18.06
C GLN A 175 11.54 9.55 19.00
N TYR A 176 10.63 8.63 18.65
CA TYR A 176 10.30 7.46 19.47
C TYR A 176 10.94 6.20 18.88
N ASP A 177 11.37 5.31 19.76
CA ASP A 177 11.73 3.96 19.36
C ASP A 177 10.47 3.16 19.08
N MET A 178 10.26 2.78 17.82
CA MET A 178 9.05 2.07 17.41
C MET A 178 8.98 0.63 17.96
N GLU A 179 10.11 0.03 18.36
CA GLU A 179 10.12 -1.27 19.03
C GLU A 179 9.60 -1.13 20.47
N GLU A 180 9.96 -0.05 21.17
CA GLU A 180 9.40 0.26 22.47
C GLU A 180 7.91 0.58 22.40
N VAL A 181 7.48 1.34 21.38
CA VAL A 181 6.06 1.63 21.13
C VAL A 181 5.28 0.35 20.89
N HIS A 182 5.78 -0.54 20.04
CA HIS A 182 5.15 -1.82 19.76
C HIS A 182 5.03 -2.69 21.03
N SER A 183 6.12 -2.80 21.80
CA SER A 183 6.14 -3.55 23.05
C SER A 183 5.11 -3.02 24.05
N HIS A 184 5.02 -1.70 24.19
CA HIS A 184 4.04 -1.07 25.07
C HIS A 184 2.59 -1.36 24.64
N ILE A 185 2.30 -1.32 23.34
CA ILE A 185 0.97 -1.68 22.81
C ILE A 185 0.63 -3.13 23.16
N GLN A 186 1.58 -4.05 23.03
CA GLN A 186 1.36 -5.46 23.38
C GLN A 186 1.10 -5.68 24.88
N GLU A 187 1.68 -4.86 25.76
CA GLU A 187 1.45 -4.94 27.21
C GLU A 187 0.05 -4.50 27.63
N ILE A 188 -0.59 -3.61 26.86
CA ILE A 188 -1.91 -3.04 27.20
C ILE A 188 -3.06 -3.68 26.43
N ALA A 189 -2.80 -4.53 25.43
CA ALA A 189 -3.79 -5.24 24.62
C ALA A 189 -4.22 -6.56 25.25
#